data_c80ab783c287b20d281ea459c56dc9bc
#
_entry.id   c80ab783c287b20d281ea459c56dc9bc
#
_cell.length_a   1.000
_cell.length_b   1.000
_cell.length_c   1.000
_cell.angle_alpha   90.00
_cell.angle_beta   90.00
_cell.angle_gamma   90.00
#
_symmetry.space_group_name_H-M   'P 1'
#
loop_
_entity.id
_entity.type
_entity.pdbx_description
1 polymer ?
#
loop_
_entity_poly.entity_id
_entity_poly.type
_entity_poly.pdbx_seq_one_letter_code
_entity_poly.pdbx_strand_id
1 'polypeptide(L)'
;MPAGTTAAWVVFDRQAGGGGRIVATRNAHRAFRSASVVKILLAVDYLESRTTVPPADARLLKIMLRSSDDDAASTLWDRAGKGAVITRMARRLGLSDTAPPPASKPGFWGYTSLSAYDVVRVYRYLLDRAAPRVRDTILGHLRAATPCGTDGFDQYFGIPRALPRPWAVKQGWSGFGEVPPVRCRPGSASPGVVSTGSAPAGAVPAGSAPAGAVSTGTGATGARRASISAVALRARGSGVPDLGRPVLHTTGLAGKDDRYVLAVLTAHPAGGTWSASVRRITTLTAELYRDLR
;
A
#
# COMPACT_ATOMS: atom_id res chain seq x y z
N MET A 1 2.81 11.44 -15.34
CA MET A 1 3.25 10.09 -14.89
C MET A 1 4.07 9.46 -16.00
N PRO A 2 5.22 8.83 -15.72
CA PRO A 2 6.02 8.13 -16.73
C PRO A 2 5.22 6.98 -17.35
N ALA A 3 5.50 6.69 -18.63
CA ALA A 3 4.87 5.60 -19.36
C ALA A 3 4.95 4.28 -18.60
N GLY A 4 3.88 3.49 -18.63
CA GLY A 4 3.78 2.19 -17.96
C GLY A 4 3.57 2.25 -16.43
N THR A 5 3.54 3.43 -15.80
CA THR A 5 3.22 3.55 -14.37
C THR A 5 1.73 3.84 -14.19
N THR A 6 1.06 3.02 -13.40
CA THR A 6 -0.32 3.25 -12.98
C THR A 6 -0.31 3.85 -11.58
N ALA A 7 -1.10 4.89 -11.34
CA ALA A 7 -1.21 5.51 -10.03
C ALA A 7 -2.67 5.83 -9.67
N ALA A 8 -2.95 5.73 -8.39
CA ALA A 8 -4.15 6.23 -7.76
C ALA A 8 -3.78 6.98 -6.47
N TRP A 9 -4.51 8.04 -6.18
CA TRP A 9 -4.33 8.75 -4.91
C TRP A 9 -5.60 9.39 -4.42
N VAL A 10 -5.65 9.57 -3.11
CA VAL A 10 -6.61 10.40 -2.40
C VAL A 10 -5.86 11.17 -1.33
N VAL A 11 -6.06 12.48 -1.30
CA VAL A 11 -5.65 13.34 -0.20
C VAL A 11 -6.90 13.94 0.44
N PHE A 12 -7.07 13.69 1.72
CA PHE A 12 -8.16 14.22 2.53
C PHE A 12 -7.61 15.22 3.53
N ASP A 13 -8.09 16.46 3.47
CA ASP A 13 -7.77 17.51 4.43
C ASP A 13 -8.86 17.51 5.52
N ARG A 14 -8.48 17.16 6.74
CA ARG A 14 -9.38 17.07 7.90
C ARG A 14 -9.89 18.43 8.39
N GLN A 15 -9.20 19.51 8.03
CA GLN A 15 -9.55 20.87 8.45
C GLN A 15 -10.37 21.62 7.40
N ALA A 16 -10.48 21.12 6.21
CA ALA A 16 -11.24 21.77 5.14
C ALA A 16 -12.75 21.61 5.35
N GLY A 17 -13.50 22.72 5.29
CA GLY A 17 -14.97 22.71 5.24
C GLY A 17 -15.69 22.20 6.49
N GLY A 18 -15.09 22.33 7.68
CA GLY A 18 -15.75 22.03 8.97
C GLY A 18 -15.93 20.53 9.31
N GLY A 19 -15.66 19.62 8.37
CA GLY A 19 -15.76 18.15 8.58
C GLY A 19 -14.72 17.38 7.79
N GLY A 20 -13.82 18.10 7.13
CA GLY A 20 -12.82 17.55 6.23
C GLY A 20 -13.38 17.17 4.85
N ARG A 21 -12.56 17.26 3.83
CA ARG A 21 -12.92 16.87 2.46
C ARG A 21 -11.74 16.32 1.68
N ILE A 22 -12.02 15.59 0.61
CA ILE A 22 -11.02 15.21 -0.38
C ILE A 22 -10.61 16.48 -1.15
N VAL A 23 -9.32 16.80 -1.13
CA VAL A 23 -8.73 17.98 -1.78
C VAL A 23 -7.93 17.62 -3.03
N ALA A 24 -7.47 16.37 -3.17
CA ALA A 24 -6.86 15.86 -4.38
C ALA A 24 -7.20 14.38 -4.57
N THR A 25 -7.53 14.00 -5.79
CA THR A 25 -7.88 12.61 -6.10
C THR A 25 -7.59 12.25 -7.55
N ARG A 26 -7.22 11.00 -7.76
CA ARG A 26 -7.14 10.36 -9.08
C ARG A 26 -7.35 8.86 -8.94
N ASN A 27 -8.19 8.29 -9.80
CA ASN A 27 -8.45 6.85 -9.82
C ASN A 27 -8.76 6.27 -8.42
N ALA A 28 -9.45 7.04 -7.56
CA ALA A 28 -9.62 6.77 -6.14
C ALA A 28 -10.06 5.33 -5.82
N HIS A 29 -10.95 4.80 -6.65
CA HIS A 29 -11.54 3.47 -6.52
C HIS A 29 -10.81 2.37 -7.30
N ARG A 30 -9.67 2.71 -7.93
CA ARG A 30 -8.86 1.70 -8.59
C ARG A 30 -8.22 0.79 -7.56
N ALA A 31 -8.47 -0.51 -7.70
CA ALA A 31 -7.91 -1.53 -6.83
C ALA A 31 -6.43 -1.84 -7.18
N PHE A 32 -5.64 -2.05 -6.13
CA PHE A 32 -4.26 -2.55 -6.18
C PHE A 32 -4.13 -3.70 -5.18
N ARG A 33 -3.16 -4.60 -5.38
CA ARG A 33 -2.75 -5.48 -4.30
C ARG A 33 -2.13 -4.65 -3.18
N SER A 34 -2.53 -4.92 -1.96
CA SER A 34 -2.22 -4.06 -0.80
C SER A 34 -0.75 -4.02 -0.42
N ALA A 35 0.01 -5.08 -0.74
CA ALA A 35 1.28 -5.33 -0.09
C ALA A 35 1.13 -5.10 1.43
N SER A 36 2.10 -4.48 2.10
CA SER A 36 2.07 -4.30 3.56
C SER A 36 1.10 -3.24 4.09
N VAL A 37 0.34 -2.55 3.24
CA VAL A 37 -0.69 -1.60 3.71
C VAL A 37 -1.81 -2.32 4.46
N VAL A 38 -2.15 -3.56 4.08
CA VAL A 38 -3.18 -4.39 4.75
C VAL A 38 -2.88 -4.64 6.24
N LYS A 39 -1.63 -4.53 6.67
CA LYS A 39 -1.21 -4.74 8.07
C LYS A 39 -1.93 -3.81 9.05
N ILE A 40 -2.42 -2.66 8.57
CA ILE A 40 -3.29 -1.78 9.38
C ILE A 40 -4.60 -2.49 9.69
N LEU A 41 -5.25 -3.13 8.71
CA LEU A 41 -6.50 -3.87 8.91
C LEU A 41 -6.31 -5.05 9.87
N LEU A 42 -5.19 -5.77 9.76
CA LEU A 42 -4.85 -6.85 10.71
C LEU A 42 -4.73 -6.32 12.14
N ALA A 43 -4.07 -5.17 12.31
CA ALA A 43 -3.91 -4.56 13.62
C ALA A 43 -5.24 -4.05 14.20
N VAL A 44 -6.11 -3.45 13.38
CA VAL A 44 -7.44 -3.01 13.80
C VAL A 44 -8.26 -4.20 14.27
N ASP A 45 -8.40 -5.23 13.44
CA ASP A 45 -9.17 -6.44 13.77
C ASP A 45 -8.66 -7.10 15.05
N TYR A 46 -7.34 -7.24 15.17
CA TYR A 46 -6.70 -7.83 16.34
C TYR A 46 -7.02 -7.06 17.62
N LEU A 47 -6.82 -5.74 17.61
CA LEU A 47 -6.99 -4.89 18.79
C LEU A 47 -8.44 -4.72 19.17
N GLU A 48 -9.37 -4.69 18.22
CA GLU A 48 -10.79 -4.54 18.51
C GLU A 48 -11.46 -5.82 19.00
N SER A 49 -10.92 -6.98 18.62
CA SER A 49 -11.45 -8.27 19.07
C SER A 49 -11.00 -8.65 20.48
N ARG A 50 -10.17 -7.84 21.16
CA ARG A 50 -9.56 -8.14 22.46
C ARG A 50 -9.56 -6.93 23.39
N THR A 51 -9.76 -7.16 24.67
CA THR A 51 -9.64 -6.13 25.72
C THR A 51 -8.19 -5.96 26.18
N THR A 52 -7.41 -7.03 26.14
CA THR A 52 -6.00 -7.05 26.56
C THR A 52 -5.12 -7.58 25.44
N VAL A 53 -3.87 -7.15 25.42
CA VAL A 53 -2.86 -7.57 24.45
C VAL A 53 -1.72 -8.26 25.18
N PRO A 54 -1.53 -9.56 25.02
CA PRO A 54 -0.39 -10.26 25.60
C PRO A 54 0.95 -9.64 25.15
N PRO A 55 2.00 -9.65 26.00
CA PRO A 55 3.30 -9.07 25.64
C PRO A 55 3.92 -9.63 24.36
N ALA A 56 3.70 -10.92 24.08
CA ALA A 56 4.16 -11.53 22.83
C ALA A 56 3.48 -10.92 21.60
N ASP A 57 2.16 -10.70 21.67
CA ASP A 57 1.38 -10.13 20.57
C ASP A 57 1.64 -8.62 20.42
N ALA A 58 1.91 -7.91 21.50
CA ALA A 58 2.35 -6.52 21.45
C ALA A 58 3.68 -6.39 20.69
N ARG A 59 4.59 -7.35 20.84
CA ARG A 59 5.84 -7.41 20.04
C ARG A 59 5.54 -7.65 18.56
N LEU A 60 4.65 -8.59 18.23
CA LEU A 60 4.24 -8.82 16.83
C LEU A 60 3.63 -7.56 16.20
N LEU A 61 2.69 -6.92 16.87
CA LEU A 61 2.08 -5.65 16.40
C LEU A 61 3.15 -4.57 16.18
N LYS A 62 4.08 -4.42 17.11
CA LYS A 62 5.17 -3.45 17.03
C LYS A 62 6.03 -3.66 15.78
N ILE A 63 6.58 -4.85 15.57
CA ILE A 63 7.49 -5.09 14.43
C ILE A 63 6.73 -5.09 13.10
N MET A 64 5.50 -5.61 13.06
CA MET A 64 4.63 -5.58 11.88
C MET A 64 4.32 -4.16 11.41
N LEU A 65 3.99 -3.26 12.33
CA LEU A 65 3.60 -1.90 11.98
C LEU A 65 4.80 -0.98 11.76
N ARG A 66 5.86 -1.08 12.59
CA ARG A 66 7.05 -0.21 12.49
C ARG A 66 8.01 -0.59 11.38
N SER A 67 8.34 -1.89 11.31
CA SER A 67 9.37 -2.43 10.43
C SER A 67 8.81 -3.31 9.32
N SER A 68 7.49 -3.32 9.18
CA SER A 68 6.76 -4.05 8.12
C SER A 68 7.04 -5.56 8.11
N ASP A 69 7.27 -6.16 9.26
CA ASP A 69 7.62 -7.58 9.41
C ASP A 69 6.53 -8.50 8.85
N ASP A 70 6.95 -9.43 7.98
CA ASP A 70 6.04 -10.33 7.24
C ASP A 70 5.68 -11.57 8.05
N ASP A 71 6.58 -12.07 8.91
CA ASP A 71 6.32 -13.22 9.77
C ASP A 71 5.30 -12.86 10.86
N ALA A 72 5.45 -11.67 11.45
CA ALA A 72 4.47 -11.15 12.39
C ALA A 72 3.10 -10.95 11.72
N ALA A 73 3.07 -10.46 10.49
CA ALA A 73 1.83 -10.30 9.73
C ALA A 73 1.18 -11.66 9.44
N SER A 74 1.97 -12.65 9.00
CA SER A 74 1.50 -14.01 8.70
C SER A 74 0.94 -14.70 9.95
N THR A 75 1.62 -14.54 11.09
CA THR A 75 1.14 -15.06 12.38
C THR A 75 -0.23 -14.48 12.76
N LEU A 76 -0.39 -13.15 12.64
CA LEU A 76 -1.66 -12.50 12.97
C LEU A 76 -2.75 -12.81 11.93
N TRP A 77 -2.38 -12.93 10.65
CA TRP A 77 -3.26 -13.34 9.56
C TRP A 77 -3.87 -14.72 9.79
N ASP A 78 -3.04 -15.70 10.10
CA ASP A 78 -3.49 -17.07 10.35
C ASP A 78 -4.42 -17.15 11.57
N ARG A 79 -4.07 -16.47 12.65
CA ARG A 79 -4.91 -16.40 13.87
C ARG A 79 -6.23 -15.68 13.65
N ALA A 80 -6.29 -14.73 12.72
CA ALA A 80 -7.50 -13.98 12.38
C ALA A 80 -8.44 -14.71 11.39
N GLY A 81 -8.05 -15.92 10.92
CA GLY A 81 -8.83 -16.70 9.94
C GLY A 81 -8.57 -16.29 8.51
N LYS A 82 -7.36 -15.81 8.21
CA LYS A 82 -6.90 -15.46 6.86
C LYS A 82 -7.81 -14.43 6.18
N GLY A 83 -8.29 -14.71 4.97
CA GLY A 83 -9.15 -13.79 4.21
C GLY A 83 -10.43 -13.37 4.93
N ALA A 84 -10.88 -14.11 5.95
CA ALA A 84 -12.04 -13.75 6.74
C ALA A 84 -11.88 -12.39 7.47
N VAL A 85 -10.64 -12.05 7.89
CA VAL A 85 -10.37 -10.73 8.50
C VAL A 85 -10.69 -9.59 7.54
N ILE A 86 -10.34 -9.75 6.26
CA ILE A 86 -10.59 -8.72 5.25
C ILE A 86 -12.09 -8.56 5.00
N THR A 87 -12.83 -9.66 4.89
CA THR A 87 -14.29 -9.62 4.74
C THR A 87 -14.97 -8.92 5.93
N ARG A 88 -14.52 -9.22 7.17
CA ARG A 88 -15.04 -8.54 8.37
C ARG A 88 -14.74 -7.05 8.36
N MET A 89 -13.49 -6.68 8.09
CA MET A 89 -13.06 -5.29 8.10
C MET A 89 -13.69 -4.49 6.97
N ALA A 90 -13.79 -5.05 5.77
CA ALA A 90 -14.46 -4.39 4.65
C ALA A 90 -15.91 -4.05 4.99
N ARG A 91 -16.65 -5.01 5.56
CA ARG A 91 -18.03 -4.78 6.01
C ARG A 91 -18.11 -3.75 7.13
N ARG A 92 -17.28 -3.89 8.16
CA ARG A 92 -17.29 -3.03 9.34
C ARG A 92 -16.95 -1.57 9.03
N LEU A 93 -15.95 -1.35 8.16
CA LEU A 93 -15.48 -0.02 7.82
C LEU A 93 -16.14 0.54 6.56
N GLY A 94 -17.01 -0.23 5.90
CA GLY A 94 -17.67 0.15 4.66
C GLY A 94 -16.71 0.32 3.49
N LEU A 95 -15.69 -0.56 3.37
CA LEU A 95 -14.70 -0.50 2.31
C LEU A 95 -15.26 -1.15 1.05
N SER A 96 -15.50 -0.35 0.02
CA SER A 96 -16.21 -0.79 -1.19
C SER A 96 -15.31 -1.51 -2.20
N ASP A 97 -14.00 -1.26 -2.14
CA ASP A 97 -13.04 -1.75 -3.14
C ASP A 97 -12.07 -2.78 -2.52
N THR A 98 -12.22 -3.06 -1.22
CA THR A 98 -11.38 -3.97 -0.47
C THR A 98 -11.95 -5.39 -0.50
N ALA A 99 -11.12 -6.33 -0.93
CA ALA A 99 -11.50 -7.74 -1.03
C ALA A 99 -10.36 -8.65 -0.56
N PRO A 100 -10.66 -9.86 -0.04
CA PRO A 100 -9.66 -10.87 0.28
C PRO A 100 -8.74 -11.18 -0.90
N PRO A 101 -7.56 -11.79 -0.66
CA PRO A 101 -6.74 -12.33 -1.73
C PRO A 101 -7.54 -13.25 -2.65
N PRO A 102 -7.19 -13.33 -3.95
CA PRO A 102 -7.88 -14.21 -4.88
C PRO A 102 -7.75 -15.68 -4.47
N ALA A 103 -8.71 -16.50 -4.86
CA ALA A 103 -8.74 -17.93 -4.52
C ALA A 103 -7.46 -18.70 -4.94
N SER A 104 -6.75 -18.20 -5.96
CA SER A 104 -5.44 -18.73 -6.38
C SER A 104 -4.29 -18.38 -5.44
N LYS A 105 -4.49 -17.47 -4.48
CA LYS A 105 -3.47 -16.99 -3.53
C LYS A 105 -4.05 -16.81 -2.10
N PRO A 106 -4.75 -17.80 -1.54
CA PRO A 106 -5.56 -17.62 -0.32
C PRO A 106 -4.73 -17.35 0.93
N GLY A 107 -3.45 -17.77 0.95
CA GLY A 107 -2.53 -17.57 2.07
C GLY A 107 -1.76 -16.24 2.02
N PHE A 108 -1.84 -15.49 0.93
CA PHE A 108 -0.99 -14.33 0.70
C PHE A 108 -1.71 -13.02 1.02
N TRP A 109 -1.68 -12.58 2.27
CA TRP A 109 -2.32 -11.34 2.74
C TRP A 109 -1.96 -10.10 1.89
N GLY A 110 -0.74 -10.02 1.36
CA GLY A 110 -0.29 -8.93 0.49
C GLY A 110 -1.04 -8.82 -0.84
N TYR A 111 -1.80 -9.85 -1.23
CA TYR A 111 -2.68 -9.85 -2.39
C TYR A 111 -4.11 -9.39 -2.07
N THR A 112 -4.39 -8.95 -0.84
CA THR A 112 -5.62 -8.24 -0.51
C THR A 112 -5.80 -7.06 -1.47
N SER A 113 -7.00 -6.91 -2.04
CA SER A 113 -7.33 -5.75 -2.87
C SER A 113 -7.60 -4.53 -2.00
N LEU A 114 -7.01 -3.39 -2.34
CA LEU A 114 -7.26 -2.09 -1.70
C LEU A 114 -7.32 -0.98 -2.76
N SER A 115 -8.13 0.04 -2.50
CA SER A 115 -8.10 1.31 -3.24
C SER A 115 -7.57 2.45 -2.38
N ALA A 116 -7.15 3.55 -3.01
CA ALA A 116 -6.72 4.75 -2.28
C ALA A 116 -7.87 5.35 -1.45
N TYR A 117 -9.10 5.24 -1.97
CA TYR A 117 -10.30 5.69 -1.27
C TYR A 117 -10.52 4.89 0.02
N ASP A 118 -10.46 3.56 -0.06
CA ASP A 118 -10.66 2.69 1.11
C ASP A 118 -9.53 2.87 2.15
N VAL A 119 -8.29 3.07 1.71
CA VAL A 119 -7.17 3.35 2.62
C VAL A 119 -7.42 4.63 3.42
N VAL A 120 -7.89 5.70 2.78
CA VAL A 120 -8.26 6.94 3.49
C VAL A 120 -9.40 6.69 4.48
N ARG A 121 -10.39 5.86 4.14
CA ARG A 121 -11.46 5.47 5.08
C ARG A 121 -10.92 4.72 6.30
N VAL A 122 -9.92 3.86 6.13
CA VAL A 122 -9.26 3.16 7.26
C VAL A 122 -8.58 4.15 8.21
N TYR A 123 -7.81 5.12 7.70
CA TYR A 123 -7.19 6.14 8.53
C TYR A 123 -8.22 7.04 9.22
N ARG A 124 -9.28 7.44 8.52
CA ARG A 124 -10.38 8.20 9.10
C ARG A 124 -11.09 7.42 10.20
N TYR A 125 -11.31 6.12 9.99
CA TYR A 125 -11.86 5.27 11.04
C TYR A 125 -10.99 5.29 12.30
N LEU A 126 -9.67 5.15 12.15
CA LEU A 126 -8.72 5.21 13.27
C LEU A 126 -8.81 6.55 14.02
N LEU A 127 -8.90 7.67 13.28
CA LEU A 127 -8.91 9.01 13.86
C LEU A 127 -10.25 9.37 14.52
N ASP A 128 -11.36 8.99 13.88
CA ASP A 128 -12.68 9.55 14.18
C ASP A 128 -13.59 8.58 14.96
N ARG A 129 -13.33 7.26 14.92
CA ARG A 129 -14.26 6.23 15.43
C ARG A 129 -13.63 5.13 16.27
N ALA A 130 -12.37 4.80 16.07
CA ALA A 130 -11.71 3.74 16.82
C ALA A 130 -11.58 4.12 18.30
N ALA A 131 -11.73 3.14 19.19
CA ALA A 131 -11.48 3.36 20.61
C ALA A 131 -10.07 3.93 20.83
N PRO A 132 -9.85 4.86 21.77
CA PRO A 132 -8.54 5.50 22.00
C PRO A 132 -7.39 4.49 22.08
N ARG A 133 -7.60 3.37 22.80
CA ARG A 133 -6.59 2.30 22.90
C ARG A 133 -6.16 1.76 21.53
N VAL A 134 -7.11 1.52 20.62
CA VAL A 134 -6.82 0.99 19.27
C VAL A 134 -6.12 2.04 18.43
N ARG A 135 -6.68 3.25 18.40
CA ARG A 135 -6.12 4.40 17.69
C ARG A 135 -4.68 4.68 18.10
N ASP A 136 -4.47 4.87 19.39
CA ASP A 136 -3.20 5.34 19.94
C ASP A 136 -2.10 4.27 19.79
N THR A 137 -2.46 2.99 19.96
CA THR A 137 -1.54 1.88 19.69
C THR A 137 -1.11 1.86 18.23
N ILE A 138 -2.05 1.88 17.29
CA ILE A 138 -1.72 1.80 15.85
C ILE A 138 -0.97 3.05 15.41
N LEU A 139 -1.51 4.24 15.65
CA LEU A 139 -0.89 5.48 15.20
C LEU A 139 0.46 5.73 15.88
N GLY A 140 0.62 5.34 17.15
CA GLY A 140 1.90 5.39 17.86
C GLY A 140 2.98 4.53 17.18
N HIS A 141 2.61 3.34 16.69
CA HIS A 141 3.53 2.53 15.91
C HIS A 141 3.81 3.11 14.51
N LEU A 142 2.81 3.65 13.83
CA LEU A 142 3.00 4.27 12.51
C LEU A 142 3.86 5.55 12.57
N ARG A 143 3.77 6.33 13.66
CA ARG A 143 4.65 7.49 13.90
C ARG A 143 6.11 7.05 14.17
N ALA A 144 6.27 5.88 14.74
CA ALA A 144 7.56 5.28 15.04
C ALA A 144 8.03 4.28 13.98
N ALA A 145 7.53 4.40 12.74
CA ALA A 145 8.02 3.60 11.62
C ALA A 145 9.55 3.71 11.49
N THR A 146 10.22 2.58 11.30
CA THR A 146 11.67 2.51 11.13
C THR A 146 12.07 2.85 9.71
N PRO A 147 13.30 3.34 9.46
CA PRO A 147 13.77 3.54 8.09
C PRO A 147 13.82 2.25 7.28
N CYS A 148 14.17 1.14 7.91
CA CYS A 148 14.35 -0.15 7.27
C CYS A 148 13.20 -1.11 7.60
N GLY A 149 12.69 -1.81 6.59
CA GLY A 149 11.90 -3.02 6.76
C GLY A 149 12.75 -4.17 7.30
N THR A 150 12.11 -5.17 7.91
CA THR A 150 12.83 -6.39 8.37
C THR A 150 13.43 -7.18 7.22
N ASP A 151 12.88 -7.07 6.02
CA ASP A 151 13.39 -7.62 4.76
C ASP A 151 14.61 -6.86 4.20
N GLY A 152 14.99 -5.76 4.83
CA GLY A 152 16.14 -4.94 4.45
C GLY A 152 15.85 -3.87 3.40
N PHE A 153 14.62 -3.71 2.93
CA PHE A 153 14.26 -2.58 2.05
C PHE A 153 14.18 -1.27 2.82
N ASP A 154 14.61 -0.17 2.17
CA ASP A 154 14.40 1.19 2.69
C ASP A 154 12.93 1.57 2.54
N GLN A 155 12.19 1.62 3.65
CA GLN A 155 10.79 1.97 3.62
C GLN A 155 10.52 3.49 3.77
N TYR A 156 11.56 4.32 3.83
CA TYR A 156 11.43 5.77 3.82
C TYR A 156 11.37 6.30 2.38
N PHE A 157 10.26 6.02 1.69
CA PHE A 157 9.90 6.60 0.39
C PHE A 157 8.54 7.28 0.49
N GLY A 158 8.16 8.06 -0.53
CA GLY A 158 6.89 8.79 -0.51
C GLY A 158 6.82 9.75 0.67
N ILE A 159 5.82 9.61 1.55
CA ILE A 159 5.57 10.52 2.67
C ILE A 159 6.83 10.78 3.51
N PRO A 160 7.55 9.78 4.06
CA PRO A 160 8.71 10.04 4.91
C PRO A 160 9.83 10.83 4.26
N ARG A 161 9.98 10.75 2.94
CA ARG A 161 11.05 11.43 2.18
C ARG A 161 10.59 12.73 1.56
N ALA A 162 9.30 12.84 1.24
CA ALA A 162 8.74 14.00 0.55
C ALA A 162 8.22 15.09 1.50
N LEU A 163 7.81 14.72 2.71
CA LEU A 163 7.11 15.62 3.63
C LEU A 163 7.89 15.80 4.94
N PRO A 164 7.82 17.01 5.54
CA PRO A 164 8.36 17.21 6.89
C PRO A 164 7.55 16.43 7.93
N ARG A 165 8.18 16.12 9.06
CA ARG A 165 7.48 15.63 10.26
C ARG A 165 6.54 16.73 10.83
N PRO A 166 5.46 16.39 11.55
CA PRO A 166 5.07 15.04 11.95
C PRO A 166 4.34 14.27 10.85
N TRP A 167 4.54 12.95 10.84
CA TRP A 167 3.77 12.02 10.03
C TRP A 167 3.63 10.66 10.73
N ALA A 168 2.61 9.88 10.34
CA ALA A 168 2.39 8.49 10.72
C ALA A 168 2.18 7.68 9.46
N VAL A 169 3.01 6.66 9.18
CA VAL A 169 3.02 6.02 7.86
C VAL A 169 2.95 4.51 7.92
N LYS A 170 2.28 3.94 6.92
CA LYS A 170 2.42 2.53 6.54
C LYS A 170 2.70 2.42 5.07
N GLN A 171 3.86 1.90 4.78
CA GLN A 171 4.32 1.65 3.42
C GLN A 171 3.94 0.24 2.96
N GLY A 172 3.89 0.04 1.65
CA GLY A 172 3.70 -1.27 1.04
C GLY A 172 4.51 -1.42 -0.22
N TRP A 173 5.18 -2.55 -0.39
CA TRP A 173 5.94 -2.89 -1.60
C TRP A 173 5.86 -4.38 -1.88
N SER A 174 5.93 -4.73 -3.16
CA SER A 174 5.97 -6.12 -3.62
C SER A 174 6.42 -6.19 -5.08
N GLY A 175 7.09 -7.28 -5.46
CA GLY A 175 7.51 -7.52 -6.84
C GLY A 175 8.86 -6.90 -7.21
N PHE A 176 9.71 -6.59 -6.22
CA PHE A 176 11.07 -6.09 -6.41
C PHE A 176 12.15 -7.12 -6.06
N GLY A 177 11.78 -8.39 -5.94
CA GLY A 177 12.64 -9.45 -5.43
C GLY A 177 12.54 -9.62 -3.92
N GLU A 178 13.22 -10.64 -3.39
CA GLU A 178 13.27 -10.95 -1.96
C GLU A 178 14.33 -10.14 -1.22
N VAL A 179 15.35 -9.68 -1.93
CA VAL A 179 16.47 -8.92 -1.39
C VAL A 179 16.53 -7.57 -2.08
N PRO A 180 16.68 -6.47 -1.33
CA PRO A 180 16.82 -5.14 -1.93
C PRO A 180 18.16 -5.01 -2.68
N PRO A 181 18.20 -4.23 -3.77
CA PRO A 181 19.43 -3.99 -4.53
C PRO A 181 20.53 -3.31 -3.69
N VAL A 182 20.13 -2.55 -2.69
CA VAL A 182 20.98 -1.98 -1.65
C VAL A 182 20.30 -2.19 -0.31
N ARG A 183 20.96 -2.92 0.59
CA ARG A 183 20.40 -3.19 1.92
C ARG A 183 20.31 -1.90 2.73
N CYS A 184 19.13 -1.63 3.26
CA CYS A 184 18.92 -0.50 4.16
C CYS A 184 19.76 -0.64 5.44
N ARG A 185 20.38 0.45 5.87
CA ARG A 185 21.10 0.54 7.14
C ARG A 185 20.43 1.61 8.01
N PRO A 186 20.10 1.34 9.26
CA PRO A 186 19.64 2.36 10.19
C PRO A 186 20.68 3.50 10.26
N GLY A 187 20.21 4.73 10.08
CA GLY A 187 21.10 5.92 10.03
C GLY A 187 21.58 6.34 8.64
N SER A 188 21.42 5.50 7.59
CA SER A 188 21.78 5.88 6.22
C SER A 188 20.69 6.66 5.47
N ALA A 189 19.49 6.72 6.01
CA ALA A 189 18.38 7.48 5.43
C ALA A 189 18.55 8.97 5.76
N SER A 190 19.31 9.69 4.95
CA SER A 190 19.31 11.15 4.97
C SER A 190 17.91 11.64 4.58
N PRO A 191 17.29 12.56 5.33
CA PRO A 191 16.11 13.26 4.88
C PRO A 191 16.52 14.22 3.76
N GLY A 192 16.60 13.69 2.53
CA GLY A 192 16.90 14.50 1.36
C GLY A 192 15.67 15.30 0.96
N VAL A 193 15.62 16.55 1.33
CA VAL A 193 14.87 17.57 0.60
C VAL A 193 15.34 17.49 -0.85
N VAL A 194 14.41 17.24 -1.79
CA VAL A 194 14.72 17.31 -3.22
C VAL A 194 15.08 18.75 -3.55
N SER A 195 16.38 19.04 -3.55
CA SER A 195 16.91 20.29 -4.12
C SER A 195 16.76 20.19 -5.64
N THR A 196 16.05 21.12 -6.24
CA THR A 196 15.98 21.31 -7.69
C THR A 196 17.31 21.83 -8.21
N GLY A 197 18.23 20.93 -8.48
CA GLY A 197 19.54 21.22 -9.08
C GLY A 197 19.62 20.55 -10.45
N SER A 198 19.94 21.35 -11.44
CA SER A 198 20.13 21.03 -12.86
C SER A 198 21.07 19.83 -13.09
N ALA A 199 20.69 18.95 -14.01
CA ALA A 199 21.50 17.83 -14.47
C ALA A 199 22.58 18.28 -15.48
N PRO A 200 23.78 17.69 -15.47
CA PRO A 200 24.63 17.67 -16.65
C PRO A 200 24.37 16.40 -17.48
N ALA A 201 24.37 16.59 -18.79
CA ALA A 201 24.27 15.54 -19.81
C ALA A 201 25.57 14.74 -19.89
N GLY A 202 25.47 13.43 -20.13
CA GLY A 202 26.66 12.62 -20.41
C GLY A 202 26.36 11.13 -20.69
N ALA A 203 26.45 10.80 -21.98
CA ALA A 203 26.90 9.55 -22.62
C ALA A 203 26.19 8.21 -22.35
N VAL A 204 25.68 7.66 -23.45
CA VAL A 204 25.27 6.26 -23.72
C VAL A 204 26.52 5.44 -24.09
N PRO A 205 26.55 4.13 -23.80
CA PRO A 205 26.85 3.20 -24.87
C PRO A 205 25.79 2.09 -25.05
N ALA A 206 25.68 1.69 -26.32
CA ALA A 206 24.83 0.65 -26.85
C ALA A 206 25.43 -0.76 -26.62
N GLY A 207 24.56 -1.79 -26.62
CA GLY A 207 24.99 -3.19 -26.58
C GLY A 207 23.81 -4.15 -26.65
N SER A 208 23.46 -4.55 -27.85
CA SER A 208 23.06 -5.84 -28.44
C SER A 208 22.14 -6.80 -27.69
N ALA A 209 21.04 -7.11 -28.37
CA ALA A 209 20.18 -8.29 -28.19
C ALA A 209 20.88 -9.58 -28.74
N PRO A 210 20.35 -10.77 -28.43
CA PRO A 210 19.65 -11.48 -29.48
C PRO A 210 18.32 -12.17 -29.12
N ALA A 211 17.64 -12.53 -30.18
CA ALA A 211 16.32 -13.10 -30.31
C ALA A 211 16.28 -14.63 -30.13
N GLY A 212 15.06 -15.16 -29.96
CA GLY A 212 14.69 -16.58 -30.12
C GLY A 212 13.38 -16.87 -29.43
N ALA A 213 12.39 -17.18 -30.00
CA ALA A 213 11.75 -18.03 -30.97
C ALA A 213 10.46 -18.62 -30.38
N VAL A 214 9.43 -18.47 -31.10
CA VAL A 214 8.06 -18.96 -31.24
C VAL A 214 7.82 -20.43 -30.83
N SER A 215 6.66 -20.70 -30.19
CA SER A 215 5.88 -21.92 -30.48
C SER A 215 4.39 -21.71 -30.27
N THR A 216 3.65 -22.05 -31.29
CA THR A 216 2.19 -22.04 -31.46
C THR A 216 1.57 -23.33 -30.93
N GLY A 217 0.35 -23.26 -30.42
CA GLY A 217 -0.46 -24.43 -30.13
C GLY A 217 -1.95 -24.08 -30.01
N THR A 218 -2.68 -24.41 -31.07
CA THR A 218 -4.11 -24.30 -31.26
C THR A 218 -4.88 -25.44 -30.58
N GLY A 219 -6.11 -25.20 -30.10
CA GLY A 219 -7.07 -26.23 -29.76
C GLY A 219 -8.41 -25.69 -29.31
N ALA A 220 -9.40 -25.75 -30.20
CA ALA A 220 -10.79 -25.35 -29.97
C ALA A 220 -11.68 -26.54 -29.56
N THR A 221 -12.82 -26.23 -28.99
CA THR A 221 -14.18 -26.83 -29.01
C THR A 221 -14.77 -26.80 -27.58
N GLY A 222 -15.99 -26.34 -27.29
CA GLY A 222 -17.25 -26.34 -27.96
C GLY A 222 -18.36 -26.24 -26.91
N ALA A 223 -19.41 -25.57 -27.21
CA ALA A 223 -20.59 -25.07 -26.54
C ALA A 223 -21.33 -25.98 -25.52
N ARG A 224 -22.04 -25.36 -24.52
CA ARG A 224 -23.50 -25.35 -24.44
C ARG A 224 -24.04 -24.30 -23.43
N ARG A 225 -25.08 -23.61 -23.88
CA ARG A 225 -25.88 -22.63 -23.12
C ARG A 225 -26.75 -23.32 -22.06
N ALA A 226 -26.89 -22.69 -20.92
CA ALA A 226 -28.10 -22.72 -20.10
C ALA A 226 -28.32 -21.33 -19.49
N SER A 227 -29.45 -20.74 -19.86
CA SER A 227 -29.91 -19.46 -19.33
C SER A 227 -30.56 -19.69 -17.97
N ILE A 228 -30.13 -18.98 -16.95
CA ILE A 228 -30.91 -18.70 -15.76
C ILE A 228 -30.71 -17.23 -15.43
N SER A 229 -31.79 -16.46 -15.51
CA SER A 229 -31.87 -15.07 -15.05
C SER A 229 -31.70 -15.06 -13.54
N ALA A 230 -30.55 -14.58 -13.07
CA ALA A 230 -30.35 -14.13 -11.70
C ALA A 230 -29.86 -12.70 -11.79
N VAL A 231 -30.51 -11.81 -11.07
CA VAL A 231 -30.12 -10.43 -10.87
C VAL A 231 -28.65 -10.44 -10.43
N ALA A 232 -27.76 -10.16 -11.38
CA ALA A 232 -26.33 -10.14 -11.15
C ALA A 232 -26.00 -8.90 -10.33
N LEU A 233 -25.90 -9.08 -9.02
CA LEU A 233 -24.95 -8.29 -8.24
C LEU A 233 -23.62 -8.42 -8.97
N ARG A 234 -23.18 -7.37 -9.64
CA ARG A 234 -21.89 -7.36 -10.35
C ARG A 234 -20.80 -7.65 -9.32
N ALA A 235 -20.42 -8.90 -9.16
CA ALA A 235 -19.12 -9.26 -8.63
C ALA A 235 -18.11 -8.65 -9.61
N ARG A 236 -17.56 -7.50 -9.25
CA ARG A 236 -16.37 -6.96 -9.92
C ARG A 236 -15.33 -8.05 -9.83
N GLY A 237 -14.77 -8.43 -10.96
CA GLY A 237 -13.94 -9.60 -11.12
C GLY A 237 -12.88 -9.70 -10.02
N SER A 238 -12.74 -10.88 -9.42
CA SER A 238 -11.84 -11.23 -8.31
C SER A 238 -10.36 -11.30 -8.72
N GLY A 239 -9.96 -10.63 -9.80
CA GLY A 239 -8.56 -10.50 -10.16
C GLY A 239 -7.95 -9.27 -9.48
N VAL A 240 -6.94 -9.47 -8.63
CA VAL A 240 -6.15 -8.33 -8.13
C VAL A 240 -5.47 -7.70 -9.34
N PRO A 241 -5.77 -6.43 -9.70
CA PRO A 241 -5.14 -5.78 -10.83
C PRO A 241 -3.62 -5.74 -10.63
N ASP A 242 -2.87 -5.77 -11.73
CA ASP A 242 -1.42 -5.62 -11.75
C ASP A 242 -0.60 -6.80 -11.15
N LEU A 243 -1.15 -8.02 -11.11
CA LEU A 243 -0.39 -9.25 -10.87
C LEU A 243 0.80 -9.32 -11.85
N GLY A 244 2.02 -9.50 -11.30
CA GLY A 244 3.26 -9.53 -12.10
C GLY A 244 3.93 -8.16 -12.29
N ARG A 245 3.30 -7.05 -11.88
CA ARG A 245 3.92 -5.74 -11.87
C ARG A 245 4.37 -5.35 -10.45
N PRO A 246 5.56 -4.71 -10.29
CA PRO A 246 5.95 -4.19 -8.99
C PRO A 246 4.97 -3.12 -8.50
N VAL A 247 4.61 -3.17 -7.21
CA VAL A 247 3.79 -2.15 -6.57
C VAL A 247 4.56 -1.47 -5.45
N LEU A 248 4.32 -0.18 -5.29
CA LEU A 248 4.88 0.65 -4.24
C LEU A 248 3.79 1.61 -3.74
N HIS A 249 3.55 1.61 -2.43
CA HIS A 249 2.47 2.38 -1.82
C HIS A 249 3.00 3.19 -0.64
N THR A 250 2.62 4.45 -0.57
CA THR A 250 2.85 5.30 0.59
C THR A 250 1.51 5.80 1.11
N THR A 251 1.24 5.52 2.38
CA THR A 251 -0.02 5.87 3.02
C THR A 251 0.23 6.40 4.42
N GLY A 252 -0.59 7.34 4.87
CA GLY A 252 -0.39 7.86 6.21
C GLY A 252 -1.07 9.19 6.49
N LEU A 253 -0.68 9.73 7.62
CA LEU A 253 -1.05 11.04 8.12
C LEU A 253 0.14 11.99 7.99
N ALA A 254 -0.12 13.26 7.71
CA ALA A 254 0.92 14.28 7.62
C ALA A 254 0.41 15.66 8.07
N GLY A 255 1.37 16.50 8.49
CA GLY A 255 1.12 17.86 8.94
C GLY A 255 0.72 17.92 10.41
N LYS A 256 0.65 19.16 10.93
CA LYS A 256 0.26 19.43 12.31
C LYS A 256 -1.13 18.85 12.58
N ASP A 257 -1.31 18.22 13.72
CA ASP A 257 -2.57 17.63 14.19
C ASP A 257 -3.15 16.58 13.23
N ASP A 258 -2.27 15.85 12.50
CA ASP A 258 -2.64 14.86 11.50
C ASP A 258 -3.62 15.44 10.44
N ARG A 259 -3.37 16.67 10.01
CA ARG A 259 -4.27 17.41 9.13
C ARG A 259 -4.60 16.66 7.84
N TYR A 260 -3.60 16.07 7.21
CA TYR A 260 -3.78 15.40 5.93
C TYR A 260 -3.75 13.88 6.08
N VAL A 261 -4.71 13.22 5.46
CA VAL A 261 -4.69 11.77 5.24
C VAL A 261 -4.33 11.53 3.78
N LEU A 262 -3.22 10.84 3.52
CA LEU A 262 -2.71 10.58 2.19
C LEU A 262 -2.68 9.07 1.90
N ALA A 263 -3.17 8.69 0.73
CA ALA A 263 -2.98 7.37 0.16
C ALA A 263 -2.52 7.53 -1.30
N VAL A 264 -1.30 7.10 -1.60
CA VAL A 264 -0.73 7.08 -2.95
C VAL A 264 -0.34 5.65 -3.27
N LEU A 265 -1.08 5.04 -4.19
CA LEU A 265 -0.91 3.65 -4.63
C LEU A 265 -0.37 3.64 -6.06
N THR A 266 0.70 2.88 -6.28
CA THR A 266 1.31 2.80 -7.62
C THR A 266 1.64 1.37 -8.01
N ALA A 267 1.50 1.08 -9.33
CA ALA A 267 2.05 -0.11 -9.97
C ALA A 267 3.00 0.34 -11.08
N HIS A 268 4.20 -0.22 -11.08
CA HIS A 268 5.30 0.16 -11.95
C HIS A 268 5.41 -0.80 -13.13
N PRO A 269 6.12 -0.45 -14.22
CA PRO A 269 6.37 -1.37 -15.33
C PRO A 269 6.98 -2.69 -14.85
N ALA A 270 6.67 -3.80 -15.53
CA ALA A 270 7.37 -5.06 -15.33
C ALA A 270 8.89 -4.84 -15.52
N GLY A 271 9.71 -5.40 -14.62
CA GLY A 271 11.16 -5.16 -14.61
C GLY A 271 11.58 -3.76 -14.09
N GLY A 272 10.64 -2.95 -13.63
CA GLY A 272 10.95 -1.65 -13.01
C GLY A 272 11.84 -1.78 -11.78
N THR A 273 12.92 -0.98 -11.71
CA THR A 273 13.86 -1.02 -10.59
C THR A 273 13.28 -0.37 -9.33
N TRP A 274 13.74 -0.83 -8.16
CA TRP A 274 13.40 -0.25 -6.86
C TRP A 274 13.67 1.25 -6.82
N SER A 275 14.89 1.67 -7.15
CA SER A 275 15.31 3.06 -7.07
C SER A 275 14.49 4.00 -7.97
N ALA A 276 14.18 3.59 -9.21
CA ALA A 276 13.34 4.37 -10.11
C ALA A 276 11.90 4.49 -9.57
N SER A 277 11.36 3.41 -9.02
CA SER A 277 10.02 3.37 -8.44
C SER A 277 9.91 4.24 -7.19
N VAL A 278 10.91 4.19 -6.31
CA VAL A 278 11.03 5.05 -5.12
C VAL A 278 11.08 6.53 -5.52
N ARG A 279 11.91 6.90 -6.50
CA ARG A 279 11.95 8.30 -6.98
C ARG A 279 10.59 8.76 -7.49
N ARG A 280 9.92 7.95 -8.31
CA ARG A 280 8.62 8.30 -8.91
C ARG A 280 7.54 8.56 -7.86
N ILE A 281 7.37 7.63 -6.91
CA ILE A 281 6.35 7.80 -5.87
C ILE A 281 6.68 8.96 -4.93
N THR A 282 7.97 9.19 -4.63
CA THR A 282 8.40 10.28 -3.77
C THR A 282 8.16 11.63 -4.45
N THR A 283 8.52 11.80 -5.73
CA THR A 283 8.24 13.01 -6.49
C THR A 283 6.74 13.28 -6.57
N LEU A 284 5.93 12.26 -6.92
CA LEU A 284 4.47 12.40 -6.95
C LEU A 284 3.90 12.84 -5.59
N THR A 285 4.40 12.26 -4.50
CA THR A 285 3.94 12.62 -3.16
C THR A 285 4.32 14.05 -2.79
N ALA A 286 5.52 14.50 -3.18
CA ALA A 286 5.98 15.87 -2.96
C ALA A 286 5.14 16.90 -3.76
N GLU A 287 4.84 16.59 -5.01
CA GLU A 287 3.97 17.42 -5.87
C GLU A 287 2.58 17.56 -5.25
N LEU A 288 1.95 16.43 -4.89
CA LEU A 288 0.64 16.45 -4.24
C LEU A 288 0.61 17.30 -2.96
N TYR A 289 1.67 17.23 -2.15
CA TYR A 289 1.73 18.00 -0.91
C TYR A 289 2.00 19.49 -1.14
N ARG A 290 2.81 19.84 -2.14
CA ARG A 290 3.06 21.23 -2.51
C ARG A 290 1.79 21.94 -2.96
N ASP A 291 0.95 21.24 -3.72
CA ASP A 291 -0.30 21.80 -4.25
C ASP A 291 -1.39 22.00 -3.16
N LEU A 292 -1.12 21.56 -1.91
CA LEU A 292 -2.01 21.75 -0.76
C LEU A 292 -1.67 23.00 0.09
N ARG A 293 -0.54 23.62 -0.18
CA ARG A 293 -0.08 24.82 0.53
C ARG A 293 -0.48 26.07 -0.20
#